data_781c29fc89476da92d54d72cb628a924
#
_entry.id   781c29fc89476da92d54d72cb628a924
#
_cell.length_a   1.000
_cell.length_b   1.000
_cell.length_c   1.000
_cell.angle_alpha   90.00
_cell.angle_beta   90.00
_cell.angle_gamma   90.00
#
_symmetry.space_group_name_H-M   'P 1'
#
loop_
_entity.id
_entity.type
_entity.pdbx_description
1 polymer ?
#
loop_
_entity_poly.entity_id
_entity_poly.type
_entity_poly.pdbx_seq_one_letter_code
_entity_poly.pdbx_strand_id
1 'polypeptide(L)'
;MRLFKGIIGLVFIFLAIIFVYDIRFAIIFVSSYIFHELWHLILIKSFHFKVEEIHLIPFGGQIKMNCKKNHSPLIDAFIYLAGPLGNAILLVLSFIIKSDNLKMINLILFLFNLMPIMPLDGFYILVNFLALKLPYFYALKICLIISIVFASGLLILAPFINYCFLILAGYMLFISLNEFISSNFYKGLLLERIVDESNNNPNKEIKPTIRLKKMLY
;
A
#
# COMPACT_ATOMS: atom_id res chain seq x y z
N MET A 1 -14.29 -15.57 -1.77
CA MET A 1 -15.13 -14.35 -1.86
C MET A 1 -14.33 -13.05 -1.99
N ARG A 2 -13.16 -12.87 -1.33
CA ARG A 2 -12.35 -11.62 -1.42
C ARG A 2 -11.57 -11.48 -2.74
N LEU A 3 -11.01 -12.58 -3.27
CA LEU A 3 -10.34 -12.60 -4.58
C LEU A 3 -11.29 -12.17 -5.72
N PHE A 4 -12.54 -12.61 -5.65
CA PHE A 4 -13.59 -12.27 -6.62
C PHE A 4 -13.92 -10.77 -6.65
N LYS A 5 -13.89 -10.09 -5.48
CA LYS A 5 -14.11 -8.64 -5.39
C LYS A 5 -12.97 -7.84 -6.05
N GLY A 6 -11.72 -8.30 -5.92
CA GLY A 6 -10.59 -7.66 -6.58
C GLY A 6 -10.62 -7.78 -8.10
N ILE A 7 -10.98 -8.96 -8.62
CA ILE A 7 -11.14 -9.18 -10.06
C ILE A 7 -12.24 -8.28 -10.63
N ILE A 8 -13.38 -8.17 -9.94
CA ILE A 8 -14.49 -7.27 -10.35
C ILE A 8 -13.98 -5.82 -10.40
N GLY A 9 -13.19 -5.38 -9.40
CA GLY A 9 -12.61 -4.03 -9.39
C GLY A 9 -11.69 -3.77 -10.58
N LEU A 10 -10.81 -4.72 -10.92
CA LEU A 10 -9.93 -4.63 -12.08
C LEU A 10 -10.71 -4.60 -13.40
N VAL A 11 -11.74 -5.42 -13.54
CA VAL A 11 -12.63 -5.41 -14.72
C VAL A 11 -13.34 -4.08 -14.84
N PHE A 12 -13.82 -3.52 -13.72
CA PHE A 12 -14.50 -2.22 -13.73
C PHE A 12 -13.55 -1.08 -14.14
N ILE A 13 -12.30 -1.08 -13.63
CA ILE A 13 -11.27 -0.11 -14.03
C ILE A 13 -10.95 -0.26 -15.52
N PHE A 14 -10.80 -1.51 -16.01
CA PHE A 14 -10.53 -1.77 -17.42
C PHE A 14 -11.62 -1.24 -18.32
N LEU A 15 -12.89 -1.50 -17.98
CA LEU A 15 -14.05 -0.99 -18.72
C LEU A 15 -14.13 0.55 -18.69
N ALA A 16 -13.85 1.16 -17.53
CA ALA A 16 -13.81 2.62 -17.39
C ALA A 16 -12.74 3.25 -18.27
N ILE A 17 -11.54 2.64 -18.34
CA ILE A 17 -10.45 3.13 -19.19
C ILE A 17 -10.80 2.99 -20.67
N ILE A 18 -11.42 1.88 -21.09
CA ILE A 18 -11.89 1.72 -22.49
C ILE A 18 -12.90 2.80 -22.86
N PHE A 19 -13.80 3.12 -21.94
CA PHE A 19 -14.84 4.13 -22.18
C PHE A 19 -14.26 5.54 -22.35
N VAL A 20 -13.16 5.85 -21.64
CA VAL A 20 -12.58 7.20 -21.62
C VAL A 20 -11.48 7.40 -22.68
N TYR A 21 -10.71 6.33 -22.98
CA TYR A 21 -9.56 6.42 -23.90
C TYR A 21 -9.77 5.52 -25.13
N ASP A 22 -9.11 4.38 -25.17
CA ASP A 22 -9.28 3.33 -26.20
C ASP A 22 -8.84 1.96 -25.64
N ILE A 23 -9.12 0.90 -26.43
CA ILE A 23 -8.78 -0.48 -26.05
C ILE A 23 -7.26 -0.69 -25.93
N ARG A 24 -6.46 -0.03 -26.77
CA ARG A 24 -4.99 -0.18 -26.76
C ARG A 24 -4.40 0.40 -25.49
N PHE A 25 -4.87 1.60 -25.10
CA PHE A 25 -4.48 2.23 -23.86
C PHE A 25 -4.84 1.38 -22.65
N ALA A 26 -6.05 0.83 -22.62
CA ALA A 26 -6.52 -0.06 -21.54
C ALA A 26 -5.65 -1.33 -21.43
N ILE A 27 -5.31 -1.97 -22.54
CA ILE A 27 -4.43 -3.16 -22.56
C ILE A 27 -3.04 -2.82 -22.00
N ILE A 28 -2.44 -1.71 -22.44
CA ILE A 28 -1.11 -1.27 -21.95
C ILE A 28 -1.18 -0.98 -20.46
N PHE A 29 -2.23 -0.29 -19.98
CA PHE A 29 -2.42 0.03 -18.57
C PHE A 29 -2.49 -1.24 -17.72
N VAL A 30 -3.37 -2.18 -18.07
CA VAL A 30 -3.54 -3.44 -17.32
C VAL A 30 -2.26 -4.28 -17.34
N SER A 31 -1.59 -4.37 -18.49
CA SER A 31 -0.32 -5.10 -18.61
C SER A 31 0.77 -4.47 -17.73
N SER A 32 0.89 -3.14 -17.73
CA SER A 32 1.84 -2.41 -16.88
C SER A 32 1.53 -2.57 -15.39
N TYR A 33 0.24 -2.58 -15.02
CA TYR A 33 -0.20 -2.82 -13.66
C TYR A 33 0.11 -4.26 -13.19
N ILE A 34 -0.18 -5.26 -14.02
CA ILE A 34 0.16 -6.66 -13.72
C ILE A 34 1.68 -6.82 -13.58
N PHE A 35 2.46 -6.19 -14.45
CA PHE A 35 3.92 -6.23 -14.38
C PHE A 35 4.44 -5.62 -13.07
N HIS A 36 3.87 -4.51 -12.62
CA HIS A 36 4.15 -3.89 -11.33
C HIS A 36 3.90 -4.87 -10.16
N GLU A 37 2.73 -5.50 -10.09
CA GLU A 37 2.40 -6.48 -9.04
C GLU A 37 3.31 -7.72 -9.08
N LEU A 38 3.71 -8.16 -10.27
CA LEU A 38 4.63 -9.28 -10.42
C LEU A 38 6.02 -8.99 -9.81
N TRP A 39 6.50 -7.75 -9.88
CA TRP A 39 7.76 -7.37 -9.25
C TRP A 39 7.73 -7.50 -7.73
N HIS A 40 6.63 -7.13 -7.09
CA HIS A 40 6.44 -7.38 -5.66
C HIS A 40 6.53 -8.88 -5.35
N LEU A 41 5.83 -9.73 -6.13
CA LEU A 41 5.84 -11.17 -5.94
C LEU A 41 7.23 -11.79 -6.16
N ILE A 42 7.99 -11.31 -7.14
CA ILE A 42 9.36 -11.77 -7.41
C ILE A 42 10.24 -11.49 -6.18
N LEU A 43 10.21 -10.26 -5.62
CA LEU A 43 11.00 -9.94 -4.46
C LEU A 43 10.57 -10.72 -3.21
N ILE A 44 9.27 -10.86 -2.96
CA ILE A 44 8.75 -11.68 -1.85
C ILE A 44 9.30 -13.10 -1.93
N LYS A 45 9.27 -13.72 -3.11
CA LYS A 45 9.82 -15.06 -3.33
C LYS A 45 11.34 -15.11 -3.18
N SER A 46 12.06 -14.09 -3.67
CA SER A 46 13.53 -14.01 -3.56
C SER A 46 13.99 -13.92 -2.11
N PHE A 47 13.22 -13.28 -1.25
CA PHE A 47 13.47 -13.28 0.19
C PHE A 47 12.92 -14.51 0.93
N HIS A 48 12.43 -15.54 0.22
CA HIS A 48 11.90 -16.78 0.75
C HIS A 48 10.71 -16.59 1.71
N PHE A 49 9.94 -15.52 1.56
CA PHE A 49 8.71 -15.34 2.32
C PHE A 49 7.59 -16.24 1.78
N LYS A 50 6.85 -16.84 2.71
CA LYS A 50 5.64 -17.60 2.35
C LYS A 50 4.49 -16.62 2.18
N VAL A 51 3.93 -16.56 0.98
CA VAL A 51 2.68 -15.84 0.70
C VAL A 51 1.53 -16.67 1.28
N GLU A 52 0.80 -16.13 2.25
CA GLU A 52 -0.39 -16.77 2.82
C GLU A 52 -1.65 -16.46 2.03
N GLU A 53 -1.85 -15.19 1.72
CA GLU A 53 -3.03 -14.71 1.01
C GLU A 53 -2.68 -13.53 0.10
N ILE A 54 -3.23 -13.52 -1.09
CA ILE A 54 -3.17 -12.38 -2.00
C ILE A 54 -4.57 -11.77 -2.03
N HIS A 55 -4.71 -10.54 -1.55
CA HIS A 55 -5.94 -9.76 -1.63
C HIS A 55 -5.79 -8.72 -2.73
N LEU A 56 -6.44 -8.94 -3.86
CA LEU A 56 -6.58 -7.91 -4.88
C LEU A 56 -7.62 -6.90 -4.40
N ILE A 57 -7.20 -5.65 -4.23
CA ILE A 57 -8.06 -4.51 -3.95
C ILE A 57 -8.16 -3.70 -5.26
N PRO A 58 -9.25 -2.97 -5.54
CA PRO A 58 -9.41 -2.23 -6.80
C PRO A 58 -8.26 -1.29 -7.15
N PHE A 59 -7.49 -0.83 -6.17
CA PHE A 59 -6.39 0.12 -6.35
C PHE A 59 -5.06 -0.38 -5.74
N GLY A 60 -4.83 -1.69 -5.69
CA GLY A 60 -3.58 -2.28 -5.20
C GLY A 60 -3.74 -3.73 -4.77
N GLY A 61 -2.63 -4.47 -4.72
CA GLY A 61 -2.58 -5.81 -4.15
C GLY A 61 -2.15 -5.75 -2.69
N GLN A 62 -2.93 -6.28 -1.75
CA GLN A 62 -2.44 -6.57 -0.41
C GLN A 62 -1.96 -8.01 -0.34
N ILE A 63 -0.65 -8.19 -0.18
CA ILE A 63 -0.05 -9.51 -0.03
C ILE A 63 0.19 -9.76 1.45
N LYS A 64 -0.57 -10.70 2.04
CA LYS A 64 -0.30 -11.18 3.39
C LYS A 64 0.86 -12.16 3.37
N MET A 65 1.94 -11.77 3.99
CA MET A 65 3.11 -12.61 4.17
C MET A 65 3.10 -13.27 5.56
N ASN A 66 3.46 -14.56 5.61
CA ASN A 66 3.72 -15.23 6.88
C ASN A 66 5.13 -14.90 7.37
N CYS A 67 5.22 -13.89 8.20
CA CYS A 67 6.48 -13.49 8.83
C CYS A 67 6.72 -14.30 10.09
N LYS A 68 7.13 -15.58 9.95
CA LYS A 68 7.55 -16.42 11.09
C LYS A 68 8.85 -15.95 11.74
N LYS A 69 9.64 -15.12 11.09
CA LYS A 69 10.90 -14.55 11.61
C LYS A 69 10.77 -13.01 11.66
N ASN A 70 11.36 -12.41 12.70
CA ASN A 70 11.58 -10.97 12.75
C ASN A 70 12.51 -10.60 11.58
N HIS A 71 11.97 -10.00 10.54
CA HIS A 71 12.73 -9.43 9.44
C HIS A 71 12.84 -7.92 9.58
N SER A 72 13.90 -7.36 8.98
CA SER A 72 14.14 -5.94 9.05
C SER A 72 13.05 -5.17 8.28
N PRO A 73 12.56 -4.01 8.80
CA PRO A 73 11.69 -3.12 8.04
C PRO A 73 12.28 -2.70 6.69
N LEU A 74 13.61 -2.71 6.57
CA LEU A 74 14.28 -2.41 5.31
C LEU A 74 13.90 -3.40 4.19
N ILE A 75 13.75 -4.68 4.52
CA ILE A 75 13.34 -5.70 3.54
C ILE A 75 11.91 -5.42 3.06
N ASP A 76 11.00 -5.05 3.97
CA ASP A 76 9.63 -4.67 3.59
C ASP A 76 9.63 -3.43 2.69
N ALA A 77 10.47 -2.43 3.00
CA ALA A 77 10.62 -1.25 2.15
C ALA A 77 11.09 -1.61 0.73
N PHE A 78 12.05 -2.53 0.57
CA PHE A 78 12.49 -3.01 -0.73
C PHE A 78 11.40 -3.77 -1.49
N ILE A 79 10.61 -4.58 -0.78
CA ILE A 79 9.47 -5.28 -1.40
C ILE A 79 8.46 -4.28 -1.96
N TYR A 80 8.09 -3.23 -1.20
CA TYR A 80 7.20 -2.20 -1.70
C TYR A 80 7.81 -1.34 -2.81
N LEU A 81 9.13 -1.14 -2.81
CA LEU A 81 9.82 -0.41 -3.88
C LEU A 81 9.87 -1.20 -5.21
N ALA A 82 9.75 -2.53 -5.15
CA ALA A 82 9.87 -3.38 -6.32
C ALA A 82 8.86 -3.06 -7.44
N GLY A 83 7.59 -2.83 -7.09
CA GLY A 83 6.55 -2.46 -8.06
C GLY A 83 6.89 -1.19 -8.83
N PRO A 84 7.12 -0.05 -8.16
CA PRO A 84 7.59 1.17 -8.81
C PRO A 84 8.84 0.96 -9.66
N LEU A 85 9.84 0.19 -9.20
CA LEU A 85 11.03 -0.14 -10.01
C LEU A 85 10.67 -0.93 -11.27
N GLY A 86 9.70 -1.83 -11.21
CA GLY A 86 9.17 -2.52 -12.39
C GLY A 86 8.62 -1.52 -13.42
N ASN A 87 7.83 -0.54 -12.98
CA ASN A 87 7.33 0.51 -13.87
C ASN A 87 8.46 1.39 -14.43
N ALA A 88 9.50 1.68 -13.63
CA ALA A 88 10.68 2.41 -14.11
C ALA A 88 11.39 1.65 -15.25
N ILE A 89 11.48 0.31 -15.17
CA ILE A 89 12.05 -0.52 -16.25
C ILE A 89 11.19 -0.39 -17.51
N LEU A 90 9.85 -0.51 -17.41
CA LEU A 90 8.95 -0.34 -18.56
C LEU A 90 9.01 1.09 -19.11
N LEU A 91 9.20 2.10 -18.26
CA LEU A 91 9.41 3.47 -18.69
C LEU A 91 10.68 3.61 -19.53
N VAL A 92 11.80 3.02 -19.12
CA VAL A 92 13.05 3.01 -19.91
C VAL A 92 12.84 2.27 -21.24
N LEU A 93 12.19 1.11 -21.22
CA LEU A 93 11.86 0.34 -22.43
C LEU A 93 10.98 1.13 -23.40
N SER A 94 10.09 2.00 -22.90
CA SER A 94 9.22 2.81 -23.74
C SER A 94 9.97 3.78 -24.65
N PHE A 95 11.17 4.24 -24.26
CA PHE A 95 12.02 5.06 -25.11
C PHE A 95 12.65 4.26 -26.27
N ILE A 96 12.96 2.98 -26.04
CA ILE A 96 13.51 2.08 -27.06
C ILE A 96 12.42 1.71 -28.07
N ILE A 97 11.21 1.37 -27.56
CA ILE A 97 10.06 0.96 -28.40
C ILE A 97 9.38 2.18 -29.07
N LYS A 98 9.69 3.42 -28.62
CA LYS A 98 9.09 4.67 -29.10
C LYS A 98 7.55 4.69 -28.94
N SER A 99 7.06 4.18 -27.80
CA SER A 99 5.64 4.14 -27.50
C SER A 99 5.27 5.19 -26.45
N ASP A 100 4.59 6.27 -26.86
CA ASP A 100 4.19 7.36 -25.97
C ASP A 100 3.16 6.89 -24.94
N ASN A 101 2.23 6.00 -25.28
CA ASN A 101 1.27 5.44 -24.35
C ASN A 101 1.95 4.62 -23.24
N LEU A 102 2.93 3.76 -23.60
CA LEU A 102 3.69 2.99 -22.62
C LEU A 102 4.48 3.90 -21.69
N LYS A 103 5.11 4.94 -22.24
CA LYS A 103 5.86 5.95 -21.51
C LYS A 103 4.96 6.68 -20.49
N MET A 104 3.83 7.25 -20.96
CA MET A 104 2.90 8.03 -20.14
C MET A 104 2.32 7.17 -19.00
N ILE A 105 1.84 5.97 -19.32
CA ILE A 105 1.23 5.06 -18.33
C ILE A 105 2.24 4.69 -17.25
N ASN A 106 3.46 4.26 -17.63
CA ASN A 106 4.44 3.81 -16.64
C ASN A 106 5.05 4.97 -15.84
N LEU A 107 5.15 6.18 -16.42
CA LEU A 107 5.52 7.37 -15.66
C LEU A 107 4.47 7.70 -14.60
N ILE A 108 3.19 7.67 -14.96
CA ILE A 108 2.09 7.92 -14.02
C ILE A 108 2.07 6.85 -12.93
N LEU A 109 2.12 5.56 -13.29
CA LEU A 109 2.12 4.46 -12.31
C LEU A 109 3.33 4.54 -11.36
N PHE A 110 4.51 4.88 -11.88
CA PHE A 110 5.73 5.05 -11.09
C PHE A 110 5.59 6.20 -10.08
N LEU A 111 5.23 7.41 -10.55
CA LEU A 111 5.13 8.58 -9.69
C LEU A 111 3.98 8.45 -8.69
N PHE A 112 2.84 7.92 -9.14
CA PHE A 112 1.66 7.77 -8.29
C PHE A 112 1.91 6.78 -7.17
N ASN A 113 2.49 5.60 -7.46
CA ASN A 113 2.78 4.61 -6.44
C ASN A 113 3.91 5.02 -5.48
N LEU A 114 4.72 6.03 -5.79
CA LEU A 114 5.69 6.60 -4.86
C LEU A 114 5.11 7.68 -3.93
N MET A 115 3.85 8.11 -4.16
CA MET A 115 3.22 9.07 -3.25
C MET A 115 3.03 8.47 -1.85
N PRO A 116 3.29 9.26 -0.78
CA PRO A 116 3.14 8.79 0.60
C PRO A 116 1.66 8.78 1.04
N ILE A 117 0.79 8.17 0.24
CA ILE A 117 -0.65 8.11 0.44
C ILE A 117 -1.10 6.66 0.54
N MET A 118 -1.84 6.30 1.58
CA MET A 118 -2.44 4.97 1.70
C MET A 118 -3.55 4.77 0.66
N PRO A 119 -3.62 3.63 -0.03
CA PRO A 119 -2.87 2.38 0.14
C PRO A 119 -1.68 2.19 -0.83
N LEU A 120 -1.05 3.25 -1.33
CA LEU A 120 0.04 3.19 -2.32
C LEU A 120 1.36 2.68 -1.70
N ASP A 121 2.27 2.17 -2.53
CA ASP A 121 3.55 1.62 -2.09
C ASP A 121 4.41 2.65 -1.36
N GLY A 122 4.40 3.91 -1.81
CA GLY A 122 5.15 5.00 -1.20
C GLY A 122 4.78 5.23 0.28
N PHE A 123 3.53 5.00 0.65
CA PHE A 123 3.12 5.01 2.05
C PHE A 123 3.86 3.94 2.85
N TYR A 124 3.84 2.68 2.39
CA TYR A 124 4.49 1.57 3.09
C TYR A 124 6.01 1.67 3.07
N ILE A 125 6.60 2.18 1.98
CA ILE A 125 8.02 2.50 1.92
C ILE A 125 8.37 3.49 3.04
N LEU A 126 7.63 4.58 3.18
CA LEU A 126 7.87 5.61 4.18
C LEU A 126 7.69 5.08 5.61
N VAL A 127 6.63 4.28 5.87
CA VAL A 127 6.40 3.63 7.18
C VAL A 127 7.61 2.80 7.57
N ASN A 128 8.10 1.95 6.65
CA ASN A 128 9.20 1.04 6.94
C ASN A 128 10.54 1.78 7.12
N PHE A 129 10.80 2.85 6.36
CA PHE A 129 11.98 3.70 6.59
C PHE A 129 11.94 4.40 7.95
N LEU A 130 10.81 4.93 8.37
CA LEU A 130 10.66 5.53 9.69
C LEU A 130 10.74 4.48 10.80
N ALA A 131 10.26 3.26 10.57
CA ALA A 131 10.33 2.15 11.52
C ALA A 131 11.76 1.65 11.77
N LEU A 132 12.75 2.06 10.98
CA LEU A 132 14.17 1.82 11.29
C LEU A 132 14.67 2.63 12.51
N LYS A 133 14.03 3.77 12.78
CA LYS A 133 14.46 4.69 13.86
C LYS A 133 13.40 4.88 14.94
N LEU A 134 12.12 4.62 14.62
CA LEU A 134 10.97 4.81 15.50
C LEU A 134 10.24 3.50 15.73
N PRO A 135 9.59 3.31 16.88
CA PRO A 135 8.64 2.21 17.03
C PRO A 135 7.59 2.24 15.92
N TYR A 136 7.23 1.08 15.38
CA TYR A 136 6.36 0.94 14.21
C TYR A 136 5.04 1.73 14.33
N PHE A 137 4.46 1.75 15.53
CA PHE A 137 3.22 2.48 15.78
C PHE A 137 3.35 3.99 15.55
N TYR A 138 4.45 4.61 15.98
CA TYR A 138 4.71 6.04 15.78
C TYR A 138 5.03 6.33 14.30
N ALA A 139 5.82 5.46 13.66
CA ALA A 139 6.10 5.54 12.24
C ALA A 139 4.79 5.51 11.43
N LEU A 140 3.91 4.55 11.73
CA LEU A 140 2.60 4.43 11.08
C LEU A 140 1.74 5.68 11.29
N LYS A 141 1.65 6.22 12.51
CA LYS A 141 0.87 7.42 12.78
C LYS A 141 1.35 8.64 12.01
N ILE A 142 2.66 8.88 12.01
CA ILE A 142 3.25 10.00 11.26
C ILE A 142 2.91 9.84 9.77
N CYS A 143 3.09 8.66 9.21
CA CYS A 143 2.76 8.41 7.80
C CYS A 143 1.27 8.57 7.50
N LEU A 144 0.37 8.18 8.42
CA LEU A 144 -1.07 8.38 8.24
C LEU A 144 -1.44 9.88 8.24
N ILE A 145 -0.82 10.69 9.09
CA ILE A 145 -1.01 12.15 9.06
C ILE A 145 -0.53 12.72 7.72
N ILE A 146 0.66 12.33 7.26
CA ILE A 146 1.19 12.73 5.96
C ILE A 146 0.23 12.30 4.84
N SER A 147 -0.25 11.05 4.88
CA SER A 147 -1.19 10.51 3.90
C SER A 147 -2.50 11.31 3.84
N ILE A 148 -3.06 11.68 5.00
CA ILE A 148 -4.28 12.50 5.07
C ILE A 148 -4.05 13.87 4.45
N VAL A 149 -2.91 14.53 4.75
CA VAL A 149 -2.57 15.85 4.18
C VAL A 149 -2.43 15.76 2.66
N PHE A 150 -1.69 14.78 2.15
CA PHE A 150 -1.51 14.60 0.71
C PHE A 150 -2.82 14.23 0.00
N ALA A 151 -3.62 13.30 0.57
CA ALA A 151 -4.90 12.91 0.01
C ALA A 151 -5.92 14.08 0.00
N SER A 152 -5.91 14.93 1.05
CA SER A 152 -6.72 16.15 1.08
C SER A 152 -6.28 17.15 0.02
N GLY A 153 -4.98 17.32 -0.19
CA GLY A 153 -4.43 18.13 -1.27
C GLY A 153 -4.86 17.64 -2.66
N LEU A 154 -4.77 16.32 -2.89
CA LEU A 154 -5.26 15.71 -4.13
C LEU A 154 -6.77 15.91 -4.31
N LEU A 155 -7.56 15.82 -3.24
CA LEU A 155 -9.01 16.03 -3.30
C LEU A 155 -9.37 17.45 -3.72
N ILE A 156 -8.62 18.45 -3.23
CA ILE A 156 -8.79 19.86 -3.62
C ILE A 156 -8.41 20.08 -5.08
N LEU A 157 -7.37 19.42 -5.59
CA LEU A 157 -6.91 19.55 -6.97
C LEU A 157 -7.74 18.71 -7.96
N ALA A 158 -8.42 17.66 -7.49
CA ALA A 158 -9.13 16.72 -8.33
C ALA A 158 -10.18 17.34 -9.28
N PRO A 159 -11.00 18.34 -8.88
CA PRO A 159 -11.98 18.97 -9.77
C PRO A 159 -11.35 19.65 -10.98
N PHE A 160 -10.10 20.11 -10.86
CA PHE A 160 -9.37 20.75 -11.95
C PHE A 160 -8.73 19.77 -12.93
N ILE A 161 -8.63 18.48 -12.54
CA ILE A 161 -8.02 17.42 -13.35
C ILE A 161 -9.12 16.61 -14.05
N ASN A 162 -9.93 15.89 -13.28
CA ASN A 162 -11.03 15.07 -13.78
C ASN A 162 -11.93 14.58 -12.61
N TYR A 163 -13.24 14.48 -12.85
CA TYR A 163 -14.20 13.95 -11.86
C TYR A 163 -13.89 12.52 -11.39
N CYS A 164 -13.33 11.66 -12.25
CA CYS A 164 -12.90 10.31 -11.85
C CYS A 164 -11.77 10.37 -10.82
N PHE A 165 -10.90 11.38 -10.92
CA PHE A 165 -9.81 11.59 -9.97
C PHE A 165 -10.32 12.05 -8.60
N LEU A 166 -11.47 12.75 -8.56
CA LEU A 166 -12.15 13.11 -7.32
C LEU A 166 -12.57 11.88 -6.51
N ILE A 167 -13.14 10.87 -7.18
CA ILE A 167 -13.55 9.61 -6.52
C ILE A 167 -12.33 8.88 -5.95
N LEU A 168 -11.24 8.83 -6.72
CA LEU A 168 -10.00 8.19 -6.29
C LEU A 168 -9.37 8.90 -5.08
N ALA A 169 -9.26 10.22 -5.11
CA ALA A 169 -8.72 11.02 -4.01
C ALA A 169 -9.60 10.91 -2.75
N GLY A 170 -10.92 10.94 -2.90
CA GLY A 170 -11.88 10.73 -1.81
C GLY A 170 -11.76 9.34 -1.18
N TYR A 171 -11.58 8.31 -2.00
CA TYR A 171 -11.35 6.93 -1.52
C TYR A 171 -10.04 6.81 -0.73
N MET A 172 -8.95 7.41 -1.21
CA MET A 172 -7.66 7.42 -0.51
C MET A 172 -7.73 8.16 0.83
N LEU A 173 -8.40 9.31 0.86
CA LEU A 173 -8.64 10.05 2.09
C LEU A 173 -9.47 9.23 3.08
N PHE A 174 -10.56 8.61 2.62
CA PHE A 174 -11.40 7.73 3.44
C PHE A 174 -10.61 6.58 4.07
N ILE A 175 -9.79 5.87 3.29
CA ILE A 175 -8.96 4.77 3.82
C ILE A 175 -7.96 5.29 4.85
N SER A 176 -7.28 6.41 4.57
CA SER A 176 -6.28 6.98 5.48
C SER A 176 -6.91 7.42 6.81
N LEU A 177 -8.09 8.04 6.77
CA LEU A 177 -8.84 8.44 7.98
C LEU A 177 -9.32 7.22 8.77
N ASN A 178 -9.88 6.22 8.09
CA ASN A 178 -10.37 5.01 8.73
C ASN A 178 -9.24 4.25 9.44
N GLU A 179 -8.08 4.13 8.81
CA GLU A 179 -6.91 3.47 9.42
C GLU A 179 -6.35 4.30 10.59
N PHE A 180 -6.35 5.63 10.48
CA PHE A 180 -5.93 6.51 11.57
C PHE A 180 -6.82 6.35 12.81
N ILE A 181 -8.14 6.30 12.64
CA ILE A 181 -9.10 6.09 13.72
C ILE A 181 -8.94 4.68 14.31
N SER A 182 -8.86 3.66 13.46
CA SER A 182 -8.71 2.26 13.87
C SER A 182 -7.43 2.03 14.65
N SER A 183 -6.32 2.63 14.24
CA SER A 183 -5.02 2.50 14.92
C SER A 183 -5.06 3.05 16.34
N ASN A 184 -5.78 4.15 16.58
CA ASN A 184 -5.99 4.72 17.92
C ASN A 184 -6.85 3.82 18.79
N PHE A 185 -7.92 3.27 18.24
CA PHE A 185 -8.83 2.36 18.95
C PHE A 185 -8.11 1.08 19.40
N TYR A 186 -7.34 0.45 18.50
CA TYR A 186 -6.55 -0.74 18.85
C TYR A 186 -5.50 -0.47 19.94
N LYS A 187 -4.89 0.71 19.94
CA LYS A 187 -3.97 1.09 21.03
C LYS A 187 -4.69 1.21 22.37
N GLY A 188 -5.88 1.79 22.40
CA GLY A 188 -6.71 1.89 23.62
C GLY A 188 -7.03 0.52 24.19
N LEU A 189 -7.56 -0.39 23.39
CA LEU A 189 -7.91 -1.76 23.80
C LEU A 189 -6.69 -2.56 24.29
N LEU A 190 -5.52 -2.34 23.71
CA LEU A 190 -4.29 -3.00 24.14
C LEU A 190 -3.81 -2.50 25.50
N LEU A 191 -3.91 -1.20 25.75
CA LEU A 191 -3.56 -0.60 27.04
C LEU A 191 -4.51 -1.06 28.14
N GLU A 192 -5.82 -1.10 27.89
CA GLU A 192 -6.80 -1.67 28.84
C GLU A 192 -6.45 -3.11 29.20
N ARG A 193 -6.20 -3.98 28.22
CA ARG A 193 -5.80 -5.37 28.50
C ARG A 193 -4.54 -5.48 29.34
N ILE A 194 -3.52 -4.67 29.04
CA ILE A 194 -2.26 -4.67 29.82
C ILE A 194 -2.53 -4.25 31.27
N VAL A 195 -3.37 -3.22 31.48
CA VAL A 195 -3.75 -2.75 32.81
C VAL A 195 -4.54 -3.82 33.56
N ASP A 196 -5.51 -4.47 32.91
CA ASP A 196 -6.33 -5.53 33.52
C ASP A 196 -5.49 -6.76 33.87
N GLU A 197 -4.58 -7.19 33.00
CA GLU A 197 -3.66 -8.29 33.26
C GLU A 197 -2.68 -7.96 34.41
N SER A 198 -2.22 -6.71 34.51
CA SER A 198 -1.37 -6.22 35.58
C SER A 198 -2.09 -6.21 36.92
N ASN A 199 -3.34 -5.74 36.94
CA ASN A 199 -4.16 -5.68 38.16
C ASN A 199 -4.55 -7.07 38.67
N ASN A 200 -4.81 -8.03 37.76
CA ASN A 200 -5.21 -9.39 38.10
C ASN A 200 -4.05 -10.31 38.47
N ASN A 201 -2.81 -9.97 38.08
CA ASN A 201 -1.60 -10.76 38.37
C ASN A 201 -0.36 -9.85 38.56
N PRO A 202 -0.24 -9.16 39.72
CA PRO A 202 0.85 -8.20 39.95
C PRO A 202 2.26 -8.79 39.93
N ASN A 203 2.41 -10.11 40.10
CA ASN A 203 3.70 -10.81 40.11
C ASN A 203 4.06 -11.52 38.80
N LYS A 204 3.25 -11.38 37.76
CA LYS A 204 3.51 -12.03 36.47
C LYS A 204 4.12 -11.02 35.51
N GLU A 205 5.38 -11.23 35.10
CA GLU A 205 5.94 -10.50 33.97
C GLU A 205 5.02 -10.65 32.76
N ILE A 206 4.37 -9.55 32.34
CA ILE A 206 3.51 -9.54 31.18
C ILE A 206 4.42 -9.67 29.97
N LYS A 207 4.58 -10.90 29.46
CA LYS A 207 5.26 -11.12 28.20
C LYS A 207 4.32 -10.65 27.07
N PRO A 208 4.62 -9.52 26.41
CA PRO A 208 3.78 -9.06 25.30
C PRO A 208 3.75 -10.16 24.24
N THR A 209 2.55 -10.59 23.87
CA THR A 209 2.37 -11.51 22.74
C THR A 209 3.06 -10.96 21.52
N ILE A 210 3.55 -11.81 20.62
CA ILE A 210 4.30 -11.45 19.38
C ILE A 210 3.59 -10.33 18.59
N ARG A 211 2.25 -10.27 18.67
CA ARG A 211 1.43 -9.23 18.05
C ARG A 211 1.56 -7.86 18.75
N LEU A 212 1.69 -7.85 20.06
CA LEU A 212 1.96 -6.64 20.89
C LEU A 212 3.38 -6.12 20.67
N LYS A 213 4.38 -7.02 20.58
CA LYS A 213 5.76 -6.63 20.24
C LYS A 213 5.85 -5.90 18.89
N LYS A 214 5.10 -6.36 17.86
CA LYS A 214 5.07 -5.68 16.55
C LYS A 214 4.38 -4.31 16.56
N MET A 215 3.54 -3.99 17.55
CA MET A 215 2.87 -2.70 17.65
C MET A 215 3.60 -1.70 18.54
N LEU A 216 4.42 -2.17 19.50
CA LEU A 216 5.10 -1.33 20.49
C LEU A 216 6.60 -1.14 20.20
N TYR A 217 7.21 -2.03 19.43
CA TYR A 217 8.60 -2.01 19.00
C TYR A 217 8.66 -2.12 17.47
#